data_484557cc169ed099f95f2e3eff927d33
#
_entry.id   484557cc169ed099f95f2e3eff927d33
#
_cell.length_a   1.000
_cell.length_b   1.000
_cell.length_c   1.000
_cell.angle_alpha   90.00
_cell.angle_beta   90.00
_cell.angle_gamma   90.00
#
_symmetry.space_group_name_H-M   'P 1'
#
loop_
_entity.id
_entity.type
_entity.pdbx_description
1 polymer ?
#
loop_
_entity_poly.entity_id
_entity_poly.type
_entity_poly.pdbx_seq_one_letter_code
_entity_poly.pdbx_strand_id
1 'polypeptide(L)'
;LGIPTVVDRVIQQAIAQVLMKKLDSSFSEFSYGFRPRRSAQMAVLKTLEYINEGYDWVIDLDIEAYFDTVNHDKLISILREKNVNDSTTLHLIRKFMQAGIMEDGLVKPSRIGVPQGGPLSPIISNVYLDKFDKELENRGLRFVRYADDCNIFVKSEMSANRVMKSVTSWLERKLFLKVSATKTKVVRPTKSKFLGFTYLKMNGEWKCKPSNQSKMKLYDKCRKELVRRIGIARSIAVTFRRINQIVVGWINYYRIGVMKYFIDVFGQWLRHKIRVIILKQW
;
A
#
# COMPACT_ATOMS: atom_id res chain seq x y z
N LEU A 1 -3.10 7.40 13.69
CA LEU A 1 -2.73 6.02 14.04
C LEU A 1 -3.03 5.77 15.51
N GLY A 2 -3.99 4.88 15.80
CA GLY A 2 -4.26 4.42 17.17
C GLY A 2 -3.36 3.22 17.51
N ILE A 3 -2.77 3.22 18.70
CA ILE A 3 -1.99 2.09 19.19
C ILE A 3 -2.89 1.31 20.19
N PRO A 4 -3.36 0.10 19.82
CA PRO A 4 -4.15 -0.71 20.75
C PRO A 4 -3.32 -1.12 21.98
N THR A 5 -4.00 -1.43 23.09
CA THR A 5 -3.33 -1.98 24.27
C THR A 5 -2.62 -3.29 23.95
N VAL A 6 -1.68 -3.71 24.79
CA VAL A 6 -0.94 -4.97 24.54
C VAL A 6 -1.90 -6.16 24.51
N VAL A 7 -2.89 -6.21 25.41
CA VAL A 7 -3.90 -7.28 25.46
C VAL A 7 -4.73 -7.29 24.18
N ASP A 8 -5.23 -6.13 23.76
CA ASP A 8 -6.01 -6.02 22.51
C ASP A 8 -5.20 -6.48 21.30
N ARG A 9 -3.90 -6.11 21.22
CA ARG A 9 -3.03 -6.56 20.13
C ARG A 9 -2.87 -8.07 20.09
N VAL A 10 -2.72 -8.72 21.23
CA VAL A 10 -2.61 -10.18 21.30
C VAL A 10 -3.90 -10.84 20.80
N ILE A 11 -5.05 -10.39 21.29
CA ILE A 11 -6.35 -10.93 20.87
C ILE A 11 -6.61 -10.66 19.38
N GLN A 12 -6.38 -9.45 18.90
CA GLN A 12 -6.51 -9.09 17.50
C GLN A 12 -5.59 -9.93 16.60
N GLN A 13 -4.36 -10.18 17.05
CA GLN A 13 -3.40 -11.02 16.33
C GLN A 13 -3.86 -12.46 16.23
N ALA A 14 -4.38 -13.03 17.32
CA ALA A 14 -4.93 -14.39 17.33
C ALA A 14 -6.09 -14.53 16.34
N ILE A 15 -7.05 -13.60 16.36
CA ILE A 15 -8.17 -13.58 15.41
C ILE A 15 -7.66 -13.43 13.98
N ALA A 16 -6.71 -12.50 13.73
CA ALA A 16 -6.16 -12.26 12.40
C ALA A 16 -5.47 -13.50 11.82
N GLN A 17 -4.72 -14.26 12.64
CA GLN A 17 -4.06 -15.50 12.21
C GLN A 17 -5.07 -16.57 11.78
N VAL A 18 -6.12 -16.76 12.56
CA VAL A 18 -7.18 -17.75 12.26
C VAL A 18 -7.94 -17.34 10.99
N LEU A 19 -8.36 -16.06 10.90
CA LEU A 19 -9.06 -15.55 9.71
C LEU A 19 -8.18 -15.63 8.46
N MET A 20 -6.90 -15.27 8.55
CA MET A 20 -5.98 -15.34 7.41
C MET A 20 -5.84 -16.77 6.91
N LYS A 21 -5.63 -17.73 7.81
CA LYS A 21 -5.53 -19.15 7.43
C LYS A 21 -6.82 -19.67 6.75
N LYS A 22 -7.98 -19.20 7.20
CA LYS A 22 -9.29 -19.62 6.67
C LYS A 22 -9.64 -18.96 5.35
N LEU A 23 -9.32 -17.67 5.19
CA LEU A 23 -9.87 -16.83 4.13
C LEU A 23 -8.89 -16.52 3.00
N ASP A 24 -7.56 -16.65 3.20
CA ASP A 24 -6.57 -16.22 2.20
C ASP A 24 -6.74 -16.93 0.86
N SER A 25 -7.11 -18.22 0.85
CA SER A 25 -7.35 -18.98 -0.39
C SER A 25 -8.58 -18.53 -1.17
N SER A 26 -9.52 -17.81 -0.52
CA SER A 26 -10.73 -17.28 -1.16
C SER A 26 -10.54 -15.92 -1.80
N PHE A 27 -9.45 -15.22 -1.47
CA PHE A 27 -9.17 -13.89 -2.00
C PHE A 27 -8.68 -13.96 -3.45
N SER A 28 -8.96 -12.90 -4.20
CA SER A 28 -8.49 -12.74 -5.58
C SER A 28 -6.98 -12.94 -5.71
N GLU A 29 -6.55 -13.58 -6.80
CA GLU A 29 -5.13 -13.71 -7.14
C GLU A 29 -4.47 -12.36 -7.45
N PHE A 30 -5.23 -11.36 -7.81
CA PHE A 30 -4.78 -10.00 -8.15
C PHE A 30 -4.72 -9.06 -6.94
N SER A 31 -5.02 -9.57 -5.74
CA SER A 31 -4.85 -8.88 -4.46
C SER A 31 -3.53 -9.29 -3.81
N TYR A 32 -2.64 -8.31 -3.54
CA TYR A 32 -1.28 -8.56 -3.07
C TYR A 32 -1.00 -8.01 -1.67
N GLY A 33 -1.73 -6.99 -1.22
CA GLY A 33 -1.47 -6.33 0.07
C GLY A 33 -1.84 -7.21 1.27
N PHE A 34 -0.99 -7.20 2.31
CA PHE A 34 -1.25 -7.85 3.59
C PHE A 34 -1.54 -9.36 3.51
N ARG A 35 -1.02 -10.04 2.51
CA ARG A 35 -1.23 -11.47 2.32
C ARG A 35 0.09 -12.25 2.44
N PRO A 36 0.06 -13.49 2.99
CA PRO A 36 1.23 -14.34 3.06
C PRO A 36 1.73 -14.66 1.64
N ARG A 37 3.05 -14.75 1.48
CA ARG A 37 3.72 -15.07 0.20
C ARG A 37 3.41 -14.11 -0.95
N ARG A 38 2.84 -12.93 -0.68
CA ARG A 38 2.60 -11.85 -1.64
C ARG A 38 3.46 -10.65 -1.30
N SER A 39 3.82 -9.85 -2.30
CA SER A 39 4.67 -8.68 -2.10
C SER A 39 4.29 -7.54 -3.04
N ALA A 40 4.74 -6.32 -2.70
CA ALA A 40 4.59 -5.15 -3.55
C ALA A 40 5.29 -5.35 -4.91
N GLN A 41 6.44 -6.03 -4.92
CA GLN A 41 7.18 -6.32 -6.14
C GLN A 41 6.36 -7.22 -7.08
N MET A 42 5.67 -8.24 -6.55
CA MET A 42 4.81 -9.11 -7.35
C MET A 42 3.64 -8.32 -7.96
N ALA A 43 3.04 -7.39 -7.21
CA ALA A 43 2.00 -6.51 -7.72
C ALA A 43 2.51 -5.63 -8.89
N VAL A 44 3.70 -5.05 -8.75
CA VAL A 44 4.33 -4.23 -9.81
C VAL A 44 4.69 -5.06 -11.04
N LEU A 45 5.18 -6.29 -10.85
CA LEU A 45 5.48 -7.21 -11.97
C LEU A 45 4.19 -7.58 -12.72
N LYS A 46 3.09 -7.87 -12.00
CA LYS A 46 1.80 -8.14 -12.64
C LYS A 46 1.25 -6.92 -13.40
N THR A 47 1.46 -5.73 -12.87
CA THR A 47 1.16 -4.48 -13.61
C THR A 47 1.95 -4.39 -14.91
N LEU A 48 3.25 -4.69 -14.89
CA LEU A 48 4.09 -4.69 -16.09
C LEU A 48 3.62 -5.70 -17.13
N GLU A 49 3.19 -6.88 -16.69
CA GLU A 49 2.61 -7.90 -17.56
C GLU A 49 1.42 -7.33 -18.35
N TYR A 50 0.44 -6.74 -17.65
CA TYR A 50 -0.73 -6.16 -18.31
C TYR A 50 -0.39 -5.00 -19.25
N ILE A 51 0.55 -4.13 -18.87
CA ILE A 51 0.97 -3.02 -19.73
C ILE A 51 1.68 -3.55 -20.99
N ASN A 52 2.50 -4.62 -20.87
CA ASN A 52 3.15 -5.26 -22.01
C ASN A 52 2.17 -6.03 -22.91
N GLU A 53 1.03 -6.51 -22.37
CA GLU A 53 -0.08 -7.08 -23.15
C GLU A 53 -0.88 -6.01 -23.94
N GLY A 54 -0.49 -4.74 -23.87
CA GLY A 54 -1.11 -3.64 -24.63
C GLY A 54 -2.27 -2.96 -23.91
N TYR A 55 -2.37 -3.10 -22.57
CA TYR A 55 -3.30 -2.30 -21.77
C TYR A 55 -2.69 -0.92 -21.47
N ASP A 56 -2.85 -0.02 -22.41
CA ASP A 56 -2.17 1.29 -22.45
C ASP A 56 -2.84 2.40 -21.60
N TRP A 57 -3.91 2.08 -20.89
CA TRP A 57 -4.59 3.01 -20.00
C TRP A 57 -4.76 2.41 -18.62
N VAL A 58 -4.43 3.19 -17.61
CA VAL A 58 -4.49 2.81 -16.21
C VAL A 58 -5.46 3.73 -15.48
N ILE A 59 -6.37 3.13 -14.74
CA ILE A 59 -7.22 3.82 -13.77
C ILE A 59 -6.54 3.65 -12.42
N ASP A 60 -5.86 4.68 -11.94
CA ASP A 60 -5.33 4.75 -10.58
C ASP A 60 -6.51 5.09 -9.66
N LEU A 61 -7.06 4.13 -8.96
CA LEU A 61 -8.25 4.29 -8.11
C LEU A 61 -7.81 4.45 -6.65
N ASP A 62 -8.18 5.57 -6.05
CA ASP A 62 -7.91 5.91 -4.64
C ASP A 62 -9.23 6.00 -3.87
N ILE A 63 -9.38 5.20 -2.82
CA ILE A 63 -10.56 5.23 -1.95
C ILE A 63 -10.34 6.30 -0.87
N GLU A 64 -11.28 7.22 -0.73
CA GLU A 64 -11.18 8.32 0.22
C GLU A 64 -11.26 7.80 1.66
N ALA A 65 -10.21 8.08 2.45
CA ALA A 65 -10.14 7.73 3.87
C ALA A 65 -10.64 6.30 4.17
N TYR A 66 -10.18 5.32 3.40
CA TYR A 66 -10.71 3.95 3.37
C TYR A 66 -10.93 3.37 4.78
N PHE A 67 -9.91 3.40 5.64
CA PHE A 67 -10.02 2.83 6.99
C PHE A 67 -11.04 3.57 7.87
N ASP A 68 -11.31 4.83 7.60
CA ASP A 68 -12.25 5.65 8.39
C ASP A 68 -13.71 5.52 7.89
N THR A 69 -13.91 4.86 6.73
CA THR A 69 -15.22 4.78 6.06
C THR A 69 -15.83 3.38 5.98
N VAL A 70 -15.11 2.35 6.45
CA VAL A 70 -15.59 0.96 6.44
C VAL A 70 -16.88 0.83 7.27
N ASN A 71 -17.95 0.34 6.65
CA ASN A 71 -19.22 0.10 7.32
C ASN A 71 -19.18 -1.20 8.13
N HIS A 72 -19.43 -1.12 9.45
CA HIS A 72 -19.33 -2.25 10.36
C HIS A 72 -20.36 -3.36 10.06
N ASP A 73 -21.60 -3.00 9.77
CA ASP A 73 -22.67 -3.99 9.50
C ASP A 73 -22.41 -4.72 8.19
N LYS A 74 -21.97 -3.97 7.18
CA LYS A 74 -21.58 -4.57 5.89
C LYS A 74 -20.40 -5.53 6.05
N LEU A 75 -19.38 -5.17 6.85
CA LEU A 75 -18.25 -6.06 7.13
C LEU A 75 -18.70 -7.36 7.80
N ILE A 76 -19.53 -7.26 8.85
CA ILE A 76 -20.06 -8.43 9.55
C ILE A 76 -20.88 -9.33 8.60
N SER A 77 -21.67 -8.73 7.71
CA SER A 77 -22.40 -9.47 6.66
C SER A 77 -21.43 -10.24 5.75
N ILE A 78 -20.37 -9.57 5.27
CA ILE A 78 -19.35 -10.20 4.40
C ILE A 78 -18.62 -11.34 5.13
N LEU A 79 -18.28 -11.18 6.41
CA LEU A 79 -17.67 -12.25 7.22
C LEU A 79 -18.58 -13.48 7.31
N ARG A 80 -19.89 -13.28 7.54
CA ARG A 80 -20.87 -14.37 7.57
C ARG A 80 -21.00 -15.08 6.21
N GLU A 81 -21.04 -14.34 5.12
CA GLU A 81 -21.04 -14.88 3.76
C GLU A 81 -19.78 -15.75 3.49
N LYS A 82 -18.67 -15.44 4.14
CA LYS A 82 -17.41 -16.21 4.09
C LYS A 82 -17.35 -17.33 5.14
N ASN A 83 -18.49 -17.76 5.69
CA ASN A 83 -18.61 -18.82 6.69
C ASN A 83 -17.85 -18.54 8.02
N VAL A 84 -17.70 -17.28 8.39
CA VAL A 84 -17.29 -16.88 9.74
C VAL A 84 -18.55 -16.66 10.55
N ASN A 85 -19.06 -17.71 11.22
CA ASN A 85 -20.38 -17.70 11.85
C ASN A 85 -20.33 -17.68 13.38
N ASP A 86 -19.13 -17.79 13.99
CA ASP A 86 -19.00 -17.72 15.43
C ASP A 86 -19.41 -16.34 15.96
N SER A 87 -20.51 -16.32 16.72
CA SER A 87 -21.13 -15.07 17.22
C SER A 87 -20.21 -14.32 18.16
N THR A 88 -19.42 -15.02 18.97
CA THR A 88 -18.48 -14.45 19.92
C THR A 88 -17.35 -13.72 19.20
N THR A 89 -16.76 -14.36 18.20
CA THR A 89 -15.71 -13.75 17.36
C THR A 89 -16.24 -12.53 16.61
N LEU A 90 -17.41 -12.63 15.99
CA LEU A 90 -18.02 -11.50 15.27
C LEU A 90 -18.34 -10.32 16.19
N HIS A 91 -18.85 -10.60 17.40
CA HIS A 91 -19.11 -9.58 18.40
C HIS A 91 -17.80 -8.90 18.86
N LEU A 92 -16.74 -9.67 19.07
CA LEU A 92 -15.45 -9.16 19.46
C LEU A 92 -14.81 -8.29 18.36
N ILE A 93 -14.87 -8.72 17.09
CA ILE A 93 -14.45 -7.91 15.95
C ILE A 93 -15.22 -6.59 15.92
N ARG A 94 -16.53 -6.62 16.10
CA ARG A 94 -17.36 -5.42 16.18
C ARG A 94 -16.93 -4.48 17.29
N LYS A 95 -16.66 -5.01 18.50
CA LYS A 95 -16.17 -4.21 19.63
C LYS A 95 -14.84 -3.55 19.31
N PHE A 96 -13.89 -4.24 18.68
CA PHE A 96 -12.62 -3.63 18.27
C PHE A 96 -12.79 -2.49 17.28
N MET A 97 -13.75 -2.59 16.35
CA MET A 97 -14.05 -1.50 15.43
C MET A 97 -14.69 -0.30 16.14
N GLN A 98 -15.55 -0.56 17.12
CA GLN A 98 -16.28 0.47 17.88
C GLN A 98 -15.48 1.12 19.00
N ALA A 99 -14.36 0.51 19.42
CA ALA A 99 -13.57 0.96 20.57
C ALA A 99 -13.09 2.42 20.48
N GLY A 100 -13.08 2.99 19.28
CA GLY A 100 -12.71 4.38 19.07
C GLY A 100 -11.21 4.64 19.24
N ILE A 101 -10.87 5.92 19.28
CA ILE A 101 -9.50 6.40 19.48
C ILE A 101 -9.52 7.36 20.65
N MET A 102 -8.58 7.20 21.57
CA MET A 102 -8.34 8.18 22.64
C MET A 102 -7.45 9.28 22.08
N GLU A 103 -7.96 10.51 22.08
CA GLU A 103 -7.27 11.72 21.65
C GLU A 103 -7.38 12.75 22.76
N ASP A 104 -6.25 13.24 23.26
CA ASP A 104 -6.19 14.21 24.37
C ASP A 104 -6.97 13.79 25.63
N GLY A 105 -6.96 12.48 25.96
CA GLY A 105 -7.66 11.93 27.13
C GLY A 105 -9.16 11.67 26.94
N LEU A 106 -9.72 12.00 25.77
CA LEU A 106 -11.13 11.77 25.43
C LEU A 106 -11.27 10.59 24.48
N VAL A 107 -12.11 9.61 24.83
CA VAL A 107 -12.46 8.48 23.94
C VAL A 107 -13.61 8.88 23.06
N LYS A 108 -13.37 8.90 21.74
CA LYS A 108 -14.43 9.09 20.73
C LYS A 108 -14.82 7.72 20.17
N PRO A 109 -16.00 7.17 20.50
CA PRO A 109 -16.43 5.91 19.92
C PRO A 109 -16.63 6.06 18.41
N SER A 110 -16.17 5.08 17.65
CA SER A 110 -16.36 5.07 16.20
C SER A 110 -17.62 4.28 15.83
N ARG A 111 -18.51 4.89 15.04
CA ARG A 111 -19.69 4.21 14.46
C ARG A 111 -19.39 3.61 13.08
N ILE A 112 -18.35 4.08 12.44
CA ILE A 112 -17.87 3.64 11.12
C ILE A 112 -16.33 3.61 11.15
N GLY A 113 -15.75 2.85 10.27
CA GLY A 113 -14.30 2.76 10.11
C GLY A 113 -13.64 1.65 10.95
N VAL A 114 -12.38 1.43 10.68
CA VAL A 114 -11.52 0.44 11.34
C VAL A 114 -10.30 1.15 11.89
N PRO A 115 -9.97 1.00 13.19
CA PRO A 115 -8.81 1.64 13.77
C PRO A 115 -7.52 1.30 13.01
N GLN A 116 -6.77 2.32 12.59
CA GLN A 116 -5.48 2.13 11.94
C GLN A 116 -4.40 1.83 12.98
N GLY A 117 -3.69 0.70 12.82
CA GLY A 117 -2.56 0.30 13.68
C GLY A 117 -2.76 -1.00 14.43
N GLY A 118 -3.97 -1.56 14.43
CA GLY A 118 -4.24 -2.89 15.00
C GLY A 118 -3.87 -4.04 14.06
N PRO A 119 -3.43 -5.21 14.57
CA PRO A 119 -3.11 -6.39 13.75
C PRO A 119 -4.29 -6.94 12.94
N LEU A 120 -5.51 -6.67 13.36
CA LEU A 120 -6.73 -7.15 12.71
C LEU A 120 -7.10 -6.32 11.47
N SER A 121 -6.76 -5.04 11.43
CA SER A 121 -7.17 -4.12 10.36
C SER A 121 -6.77 -4.55 8.95
N PRO A 122 -5.56 -5.12 8.71
CA PRO A 122 -5.16 -5.58 7.38
C PRO A 122 -6.03 -6.70 6.80
N ILE A 123 -6.38 -7.71 7.63
CA ILE A 123 -7.23 -8.82 7.15
C ILE A 123 -8.66 -8.37 6.93
N ILE A 124 -9.20 -7.52 7.83
CA ILE A 124 -10.52 -6.90 7.65
C ILE A 124 -10.59 -6.12 6.35
N SER A 125 -9.54 -5.35 6.03
CA SER A 125 -9.43 -4.62 4.77
C SER A 125 -9.55 -5.55 3.57
N ASN A 126 -8.81 -6.66 3.57
CA ASN A 126 -8.88 -7.63 2.47
C ASN A 126 -10.26 -8.32 2.39
N VAL A 127 -10.86 -8.67 3.52
CA VAL A 127 -12.21 -9.26 3.56
C VAL A 127 -13.24 -8.33 2.93
N TYR A 128 -13.18 -7.03 3.28
CA TYR A 128 -14.13 -6.04 2.78
C TYR A 128 -13.97 -5.78 1.28
N LEU A 129 -12.73 -5.60 0.83
CA LEU A 129 -12.41 -5.31 -0.57
C LEU A 129 -12.43 -6.54 -1.49
N ASP A 130 -12.47 -7.76 -0.95
CA ASP A 130 -12.61 -8.97 -1.79
C ASP A 130 -13.91 -8.97 -2.60
N LYS A 131 -14.98 -8.36 -2.08
CA LYS A 131 -16.22 -8.14 -2.85
C LYS A 131 -15.98 -7.29 -4.09
N PHE A 132 -15.13 -6.28 -3.96
CA PHE A 132 -14.74 -5.43 -5.08
C PHE A 132 -13.84 -6.19 -6.08
N ASP A 133 -12.88 -6.96 -5.58
CA ASP A 133 -12.03 -7.80 -6.43
C ASP A 133 -12.88 -8.78 -7.26
N LYS A 134 -13.83 -9.48 -6.62
CA LYS A 134 -14.74 -10.41 -7.30
C LYS A 134 -15.63 -9.72 -8.34
N GLU A 135 -16.06 -8.49 -8.08
CA GLU A 135 -16.80 -7.70 -9.07
C GLU A 135 -15.95 -7.36 -10.29
N LEU A 136 -14.67 -6.98 -10.08
CA LEU A 136 -13.74 -6.71 -11.18
C LEU A 136 -13.46 -7.98 -12.00
N GLU A 137 -13.28 -9.13 -11.33
CA GLU A 137 -13.13 -10.44 -11.97
C GLU A 137 -14.36 -10.81 -12.81
N ASN A 138 -15.57 -10.66 -12.26
CA ASN A 138 -16.83 -10.95 -12.95
C ASN A 138 -17.04 -10.09 -14.20
N ARG A 139 -16.51 -8.86 -14.21
CA ARG A 139 -16.49 -7.99 -15.38
C ARG A 139 -15.39 -8.29 -16.38
N GLY A 140 -14.53 -9.26 -16.10
CA GLY A 140 -13.37 -9.59 -16.94
C GLY A 140 -12.31 -8.48 -16.99
N LEU A 141 -12.28 -7.59 -16.00
CA LEU A 141 -11.32 -6.48 -15.95
C LEU A 141 -9.97 -6.96 -15.46
N ARG A 142 -8.90 -6.43 -16.05
CA ARG A 142 -7.53 -6.62 -15.56
C ARG A 142 -7.25 -5.59 -14.47
N PHE A 143 -6.85 -6.05 -13.30
CA PHE A 143 -6.55 -5.16 -12.17
C PHE A 143 -5.45 -5.73 -11.29
N VAL A 144 -4.88 -4.86 -10.49
CA VAL A 144 -3.92 -5.20 -9.42
C VAL A 144 -4.28 -4.35 -8.21
N ARG A 145 -4.50 -5.00 -7.08
CA ARG A 145 -4.79 -4.31 -5.82
C ARG A 145 -3.71 -4.59 -4.76
N TYR A 146 -3.30 -3.56 -4.07
CA TYR A 146 -2.44 -3.66 -2.89
C TYR A 146 -3.03 -2.84 -1.73
N ALA A 147 -3.66 -3.50 -0.77
CA ALA A 147 -4.49 -2.88 0.26
C ALA A 147 -5.66 -2.09 -0.37
N ASP A 148 -5.73 -0.78 -0.13
CA ASP A 148 -6.69 0.17 -0.70
C ASP A 148 -6.27 0.74 -2.07
N ASP A 149 -4.98 0.67 -2.43
CA ASP A 149 -4.48 1.07 -3.75
C ASP A 149 -4.90 0.05 -4.82
N CYS A 150 -5.67 0.47 -5.82
CA CYS A 150 -6.12 -0.39 -6.92
C CYS A 150 -5.88 0.24 -8.29
N ASN A 151 -5.20 -0.49 -9.16
CA ASN A 151 -4.99 -0.13 -10.56
C ASN A 151 -5.80 -1.04 -11.47
N ILE A 152 -6.62 -0.46 -12.36
CA ILE A 152 -7.40 -1.20 -13.35
C ILE A 152 -6.86 -0.84 -14.73
N PHE A 153 -6.69 -1.84 -15.59
CA PHE A 153 -6.03 -1.73 -16.89
C PHE A 153 -7.00 -1.95 -18.03
N VAL A 154 -7.00 -1.04 -19.00
CA VAL A 154 -7.87 -1.08 -20.17
C VAL A 154 -7.10 -0.63 -21.43
N LYS A 155 -7.66 -0.96 -22.63
CA LYS A 155 -6.98 -0.69 -23.91
C LYS A 155 -7.22 0.70 -24.47
N SER A 156 -8.30 1.40 -24.05
CA SER A 156 -8.64 2.72 -24.58
C SER A 156 -9.07 3.69 -23.49
N GLU A 157 -8.90 4.99 -23.74
CA GLU A 157 -9.30 6.07 -22.85
C GLU A 157 -10.82 6.09 -22.60
N MET A 158 -11.59 5.88 -23.67
CA MET A 158 -13.04 5.83 -23.60
C MET A 158 -13.51 4.69 -22.67
N SER A 159 -12.88 3.50 -22.79
CA SER A 159 -13.15 2.39 -21.89
C SER A 159 -12.74 2.71 -20.47
N ALA A 160 -11.60 3.37 -20.25
CA ALA A 160 -11.14 3.77 -18.92
C ALA A 160 -12.13 4.69 -18.22
N ASN A 161 -12.59 5.72 -18.91
CA ASN A 161 -13.58 6.66 -18.36
C ASN A 161 -14.92 5.99 -18.04
N ARG A 162 -15.39 5.08 -18.90
CA ARG A 162 -16.62 4.30 -18.67
C ARG A 162 -16.47 3.36 -17.48
N VAL A 163 -15.37 2.61 -17.40
CA VAL A 163 -15.08 1.69 -16.31
C VAL A 163 -14.96 2.46 -14.99
N MET A 164 -14.21 3.56 -14.97
CA MET A 164 -14.06 4.41 -13.80
C MET A 164 -15.41 4.85 -13.23
N LYS A 165 -16.31 5.40 -14.06
CA LYS A 165 -17.64 5.82 -13.63
C LYS A 165 -18.46 4.65 -13.06
N SER A 166 -18.46 3.52 -13.76
CA SER A 166 -19.21 2.33 -13.37
C SER A 166 -18.70 1.71 -12.07
N VAL A 167 -17.39 1.64 -11.89
CA VAL A 167 -16.72 1.10 -10.70
C VAL A 167 -16.94 2.02 -9.49
N THR A 168 -16.80 3.33 -9.66
CA THR A 168 -17.08 4.31 -8.60
C THR A 168 -18.52 4.18 -8.11
N SER A 169 -19.48 4.17 -9.01
CA SER A 169 -20.90 4.02 -8.64
C SER A 169 -21.20 2.67 -7.95
N TRP A 170 -20.48 1.61 -8.31
CA TRP A 170 -20.61 0.32 -7.66
C TRP A 170 -20.05 0.34 -6.22
N LEU A 171 -18.86 0.89 -6.03
CA LEU A 171 -18.23 1.04 -4.70
C LEU A 171 -19.11 1.83 -3.74
N GLU A 172 -19.65 2.95 -4.20
CA GLU A 172 -20.53 3.79 -3.38
C GLU A 172 -21.84 3.08 -3.00
N ARG A 173 -22.47 2.40 -3.94
CA ARG A 173 -23.77 1.74 -3.70
C ARG A 173 -23.66 0.41 -2.95
N LYS A 174 -22.61 -0.39 -3.19
CA LYS A 174 -22.50 -1.75 -2.67
C LYS A 174 -21.62 -1.86 -1.45
N LEU A 175 -20.57 -1.05 -1.36
CA LEU A 175 -19.62 -1.05 -0.24
C LEU A 175 -19.67 0.24 0.58
N PHE A 176 -20.48 1.22 0.22
CA PHE A 176 -20.56 2.51 0.92
C PHE A 176 -19.20 3.23 1.02
N LEU A 177 -18.31 3.00 0.05
CA LEU A 177 -16.99 3.61 -0.03
C LEU A 177 -16.99 4.74 -1.05
N LYS A 178 -16.45 5.89 -0.66
CA LYS A 178 -16.28 7.03 -1.56
C LYS A 178 -14.95 6.94 -2.29
N VAL A 179 -14.96 7.25 -3.57
CA VAL A 179 -13.75 7.34 -4.40
C VAL A 179 -13.27 8.78 -4.42
N SER A 180 -11.98 9.00 -4.17
CA SER A 180 -11.38 10.33 -4.18
C SER A 180 -11.35 10.90 -5.59
N ALA A 181 -12.18 11.92 -5.88
CA ALA A 181 -12.23 12.59 -7.18
C ALA A 181 -10.92 13.32 -7.53
N THR A 182 -10.14 13.73 -6.54
CA THR A 182 -8.88 14.47 -6.74
C THR A 182 -7.68 13.55 -7.01
N LYS A 183 -7.69 12.36 -6.44
CA LYS A 183 -6.57 11.42 -6.54
C LYS A 183 -6.80 10.35 -7.60
N THR A 184 -8.04 9.92 -7.82
CA THR A 184 -8.38 8.95 -8.87
C THR A 184 -8.13 9.54 -10.25
N LYS A 185 -7.40 8.82 -11.08
CA LYS A 185 -6.94 9.32 -12.39
C LYS A 185 -7.01 8.25 -13.46
N VAL A 186 -7.39 8.67 -14.66
CA VAL A 186 -7.22 7.89 -15.88
C VAL A 186 -5.97 8.41 -16.59
N VAL A 187 -4.93 7.59 -16.66
CA VAL A 187 -3.62 8.02 -17.15
C VAL A 187 -2.95 6.97 -18.02
N ARG A 188 -1.99 7.41 -18.84
CA ARG A 188 -1.03 6.51 -19.49
C ARG A 188 -0.06 5.90 -18.46
N PRO A 189 0.50 4.69 -18.69
CA PRO A 189 1.42 4.04 -17.75
C PRO A 189 2.59 4.93 -17.31
N THR A 190 3.12 5.77 -18.21
CA THR A 190 4.22 6.71 -17.89
C THR A 190 3.88 7.74 -16.81
N LYS A 191 2.60 8.04 -16.61
CA LYS A 191 2.10 8.98 -15.58
C LYS A 191 1.55 8.28 -14.35
N SER A 192 1.27 6.97 -14.42
CA SER A 192 0.82 6.17 -13.28
C SER A 192 1.95 5.99 -12.26
N LYS A 193 1.56 5.97 -10.99
CA LYS A 193 2.44 5.69 -9.86
C LYS A 193 1.79 4.62 -8.99
N PHE A 194 2.46 3.49 -8.86
CA PHE A 194 1.97 2.40 -8.04
C PHE A 194 3.07 1.90 -7.11
N LEU A 195 2.81 1.87 -5.82
CA LEU A 195 3.73 1.38 -4.77
C LEU A 195 5.13 2.02 -4.84
N GLY A 196 5.20 3.29 -5.19
CA GLY A 196 6.46 4.03 -5.32
C GLY A 196 7.22 3.81 -6.64
N PHE A 197 6.69 3.00 -7.53
CA PHE A 197 7.22 2.81 -8.90
C PHE A 197 6.48 3.68 -9.93
N THR A 198 7.10 3.87 -11.06
CA THR A 198 6.55 4.45 -12.30
C THR A 198 7.09 3.64 -13.48
N TYR A 199 6.50 3.79 -14.64
CA TYR A 199 6.79 2.95 -15.79
C TYR A 199 7.43 3.74 -16.92
N LEU A 200 8.26 3.08 -17.72
CA LEU A 200 8.90 3.65 -18.90
C LEU A 200 9.02 2.58 -20.00
N LYS A 201 9.00 2.99 -21.25
CA LYS A 201 9.24 2.08 -22.37
C LYS A 201 10.71 2.15 -22.78
N MET A 202 11.38 1.00 -22.85
CA MET A 202 12.78 0.85 -23.27
C MET A 202 12.89 -0.32 -24.25
N ASN A 203 13.47 -0.09 -25.41
CA ASN A 203 13.67 -1.13 -26.44
C ASN A 203 12.37 -1.90 -26.79
N GLY A 204 11.24 -1.19 -26.86
CA GLY A 204 9.94 -1.80 -27.16
C GLY A 204 9.19 -2.37 -25.97
N GLU A 205 9.85 -2.65 -24.85
CA GLU A 205 9.26 -3.24 -23.63
C GLU A 205 9.01 -2.21 -22.55
N TRP A 206 7.96 -2.41 -21.76
CA TRP A 206 7.70 -1.64 -20.57
C TRP A 206 8.50 -2.17 -19.39
N LYS A 207 9.14 -1.27 -18.67
CA LYS A 207 9.91 -1.55 -17.45
C LYS A 207 9.48 -0.60 -16.33
N CYS A 208 9.69 -1.00 -15.08
CA CYS A 208 9.46 -0.12 -13.95
C CYS A 208 10.76 0.57 -13.50
N LYS A 209 10.62 1.70 -12.85
CA LYS A 209 11.71 2.41 -12.17
C LYS A 209 11.17 3.06 -10.89
N PRO A 210 12.03 3.37 -9.90
CA PRO A 210 11.62 4.15 -8.74
C PRO A 210 11.07 5.51 -9.16
N SER A 211 9.96 5.93 -8.57
CA SER A 211 9.40 7.27 -8.81
C SER A 211 10.34 8.36 -8.32
N ASN A 212 10.24 9.57 -8.88
CA ASN A 212 11.05 10.69 -8.42
C ASN A 212 10.83 11.02 -6.94
N GLN A 213 9.58 10.88 -6.46
CA GLN A 213 9.27 11.06 -5.05
C GLN A 213 10.00 10.04 -4.17
N SER A 214 10.08 8.77 -4.58
CA SER A 214 10.80 7.71 -3.86
C SER A 214 12.31 7.98 -3.82
N LYS A 215 12.87 8.48 -4.91
CA LYS A 215 14.29 8.89 -4.98
C LYS A 215 14.57 10.05 -4.03
N MET A 216 13.72 11.09 -4.03
CA MET A 216 13.85 12.24 -3.11
C MET A 216 13.77 11.81 -1.64
N LYS A 217 12.83 10.92 -1.30
CA LYS A 217 12.74 10.35 0.05
C LYS A 217 14.03 9.63 0.49
N LEU A 218 14.75 8.96 -0.44
CA LEU A 218 16.06 8.36 -0.13
C LEU A 218 17.10 9.44 0.19
N TYR A 219 17.20 10.48 -0.67
CA TYR A 219 18.10 11.61 -0.41
C TYR A 219 17.82 12.24 0.95
N ASP A 220 16.54 12.49 1.27
CA ASP A 220 16.15 13.17 2.51
C ASP A 220 16.45 12.33 3.75
N LYS A 221 16.20 11.00 3.69
CA LYS A 221 16.58 10.09 4.77
C LYS A 221 18.09 10.10 5.00
N CYS A 222 18.90 10.02 3.95
CA CYS A 222 20.36 10.08 4.07
C CYS A 222 20.85 11.45 4.52
N ARG A 223 20.25 12.57 4.04
CA ARG A 223 20.58 13.92 4.49
C ARG A 223 20.39 14.10 5.99
N LYS A 224 19.30 13.56 6.57
CA LYS A 224 19.04 13.65 8.02
C LYS A 224 20.16 12.99 8.83
N GLU A 225 20.70 11.87 8.38
CA GLU A 225 21.83 11.21 9.04
C GLU A 225 23.19 11.91 8.83
N LEU A 226 23.34 12.66 7.73
CA LEU A 226 24.54 13.39 7.33
C LEU A 226 24.51 14.88 7.66
N VAL A 227 23.54 15.36 8.45
CA VAL A 227 23.58 16.72 9.00
C VAL A 227 24.83 16.88 9.87
N ARG A 228 25.61 17.96 9.68
CA ARG A 228 26.87 18.22 10.38
C ARG A 228 26.76 18.00 11.88
N ARG A 229 25.75 18.57 12.52
CA ARG A 229 25.51 18.45 13.97
C ARG A 229 25.42 16.98 14.43
N ILE A 230 24.80 16.10 13.63
CA ILE A 230 24.59 14.69 13.96
C ILE A 230 25.79 13.85 13.54
N GLY A 231 26.30 14.07 12.33
CA GLY A 231 27.38 13.27 11.75
C GLY A 231 28.73 13.50 12.45
N ILE A 232 28.96 14.71 13.02
CA ILE A 232 30.18 15.00 13.79
C ILE A 232 30.07 14.49 15.23
N ALA A 233 28.89 14.55 15.84
CA ALA A 233 28.66 14.19 17.24
C ALA A 233 28.71 12.68 17.52
N ARG A 234 28.73 11.82 16.49
CA ARG A 234 28.78 10.37 16.66
C ARG A 234 29.89 9.73 15.82
N SER A 235 30.31 8.52 16.22
CA SER A 235 31.34 7.82 15.48
C SER A 235 30.91 7.56 14.03
N ILE A 236 31.89 7.64 13.12
CA ILE A 236 31.66 7.40 11.69
C ILE A 236 31.10 6.00 11.42
N ALA A 237 31.48 5.00 12.22
CA ALA A 237 30.99 3.64 12.11
C ALA A 237 29.46 3.57 12.34
N VAL A 238 28.93 4.31 13.30
CA VAL A 238 27.49 4.40 13.56
C VAL A 238 26.75 5.08 12.39
N THR A 239 27.34 6.14 11.86
CA THR A 239 26.80 6.87 10.70
C THR A 239 26.74 5.95 9.48
N PHE A 240 27.81 5.21 9.18
CA PHE A 240 27.84 4.24 8.08
C PHE A 240 26.80 3.13 8.25
N ARG A 241 26.65 2.57 9.45
CA ARG A 241 25.66 1.51 9.72
C ARG A 241 24.24 2.00 9.41
N ARG A 242 23.88 3.20 9.87
CA ARG A 242 22.54 3.79 9.61
C ARG A 242 22.30 4.08 8.14
N ILE A 243 23.28 4.68 7.45
CA ILE A 243 23.19 4.94 6.02
C ILE A 243 23.05 3.62 5.24
N ASN A 244 23.86 2.62 5.59
CA ASN A 244 23.80 1.32 4.93
C ASN A 244 22.42 0.67 5.09
N GLN A 245 21.82 0.71 6.29
CA GLN A 245 20.46 0.21 6.51
C GLN A 245 19.42 0.92 5.62
N ILE A 246 19.51 2.25 5.48
CA ILE A 246 18.62 3.03 4.63
C ILE A 246 18.79 2.67 3.16
N VAL A 247 20.05 2.64 2.69
CA VAL A 247 20.37 2.44 1.27
C VAL A 247 20.08 1.01 0.84
N VAL A 248 20.51 0.01 1.61
CA VAL A 248 20.26 -1.41 1.32
C VAL A 248 18.76 -1.71 1.36
N GLY A 249 18.03 -1.21 2.35
CA GLY A 249 16.58 -1.37 2.42
C GLY A 249 15.87 -0.78 1.19
N TRP A 250 16.31 0.41 0.74
CA TRP A 250 15.75 1.04 -0.45
C TRP A 250 16.10 0.27 -1.73
N ILE A 251 17.35 -0.16 -1.92
CA ILE A 251 17.79 -0.95 -3.08
C ILE A 251 17.03 -2.27 -3.14
N ASN A 252 16.91 -2.99 -2.04
CA ASN A 252 16.19 -4.26 -1.98
C ASN A 252 14.71 -4.11 -2.36
N TYR A 253 14.07 -3.02 -1.97
CA TYR A 253 12.68 -2.75 -2.36
C TYR A 253 12.55 -2.48 -3.85
N TYR A 254 13.45 -1.66 -4.43
CA TYR A 254 13.35 -1.20 -5.82
C TYR A 254 14.17 -2.04 -6.83
N ARG A 255 14.82 -3.13 -6.41
CA ARG A 255 15.74 -3.95 -7.22
C ARG A 255 15.16 -4.48 -8.53
N ILE A 256 13.83 -4.63 -8.63
CA ILE A 256 13.14 -5.06 -9.85
C ILE A 256 13.08 -3.97 -10.92
N GLY A 257 13.37 -2.73 -10.55
CA GLY A 257 13.27 -1.56 -11.42
C GLY A 257 14.60 -1.15 -12.04
N VAL A 258 14.52 -0.45 -13.17
CA VAL A 258 15.69 0.15 -13.83
C VAL A 258 16.19 1.32 -12.98
N MET A 259 17.38 1.20 -12.38
CA MET A 259 17.93 2.22 -11.49
C MET A 259 19.44 2.45 -11.59
N LYS A 260 20.16 1.80 -12.53
CA LYS A 260 21.62 1.89 -12.67
C LYS A 260 22.11 3.34 -12.66
N TYR A 261 21.64 4.14 -13.58
CA TYR A 261 22.03 5.56 -13.67
C TYR A 261 21.76 6.34 -12.38
N PHE A 262 20.59 6.10 -11.75
CA PHE A 262 20.26 6.76 -10.50
C PHE A 262 21.22 6.38 -9.36
N ILE A 263 21.56 5.09 -9.27
CA ILE A 263 22.50 4.59 -8.24
C ILE A 263 23.88 5.22 -8.40
N ASP A 264 24.37 5.37 -9.65
CA ASP A 264 25.65 5.99 -9.91
C ASP A 264 25.68 7.46 -9.45
N VAL A 265 24.69 8.25 -9.82
CA VAL A 265 24.55 9.66 -9.42
C VAL A 265 24.37 9.81 -7.91
N PHE A 266 23.51 9.00 -7.32
CA PHE A 266 23.27 8.97 -5.86
C PHE A 266 24.55 8.57 -5.10
N GLY A 267 25.28 7.57 -5.60
CA GLY A 267 26.52 7.11 -5.00
C GLY A 267 27.62 8.19 -5.00
N GLN A 268 27.73 8.97 -6.09
CA GLN A 268 28.67 10.11 -6.15
C GLN A 268 28.30 11.16 -5.10
N TRP A 269 27.04 11.54 -5.02
CA TRP A 269 26.54 12.49 -4.03
C TRP A 269 26.78 12.00 -2.60
N LEU A 270 26.50 10.72 -2.32
CA LEU A 270 26.65 10.13 -1.00
C LEU A 270 28.10 10.11 -0.55
N ARG A 271 29.02 9.67 -1.43
CA ARG A 271 30.48 9.68 -1.17
C ARG A 271 30.98 11.09 -0.86
N HIS A 272 30.52 12.10 -1.61
CA HIS A 272 30.89 13.49 -1.34
C HIS A 272 30.45 13.91 0.07
N LYS A 273 29.18 13.66 0.44
CA LYS A 273 28.65 14.01 1.77
C LYS A 273 29.39 13.31 2.92
N ILE A 274 29.71 12.03 2.74
CA ILE A 274 30.47 11.25 3.74
C ILE A 274 31.87 11.81 3.92
N ARG A 275 32.59 12.12 2.83
CA ARG A 275 33.93 12.75 2.90
C ARG A 275 33.91 14.06 3.69
N VAL A 276 32.90 14.89 3.48
CA VAL A 276 32.74 16.14 4.23
C VAL A 276 32.61 15.90 5.75
N ILE A 277 31.90 14.84 6.15
CA ILE A 277 31.76 14.49 7.58
C ILE A 277 33.10 13.99 8.13
N ILE A 278 33.79 13.10 7.43
CA ILE A 278 35.09 12.57 7.83
C ILE A 278 36.08 13.71 8.05
N LEU A 279 36.25 14.60 7.06
CA LEU A 279 37.18 15.73 7.15
C LEU A 279 36.86 16.72 8.28
N LYS A 280 35.64 16.72 8.81
CA LYS A 280 35.22 17.59 9.91
C LYS A 280 35.28 16.92 11.29
N GLN A 281 35.48 15.63 11.33
CA GLN A 281 35.75 14.90 12.56
C GLN A 281 37.25 14.91 12.92
N TRP A 282 38.10 15.23 11.94
CA TRP A 282 39.54 15.46 12.08
C TRP A 282 39.81 16.96 12.36
#